data_f3faf0eb989323220dd90ee45a276041
#
_entry.id   f3faf0eb989323220dd90ee45a276041
#
_cell.length_a   1.000
_cell.length_b   1.000
_cell.length_c   1.000
_cell.angle_alpha   90.00
_cell.angle_beta   90.00
_cell.angle_gamma   90.00
#
_symmetry.space_group_name_H-M   'P 1'
#
loop_
_entity.id
_entity.type
_entity.pdbx_description
1 polymer ?
#
loop_
_entity_poly.entity_id
_entity_poly.type
_entity_poly.pdbx_seq_one_letter_code
_entity_poly.pdbx_strand_id
1 'polypeptide(L)'
;MHDFIFQFHQLLPEFTAQENVALPAMIAGESGKGAQKRAAELLGLLGLGDRLRHKPSQMSGGEKQRAAIARALVNSPRVIFADEPTGSLDSRNRDEIRSTIAGLREKLGQTFVIVTHDSSMTSIADRTVRMADGRILNPDAAGGADYEGISGPDLLM
;
A
#
# COMPACT_ATOMS: atom_id res chain seq x y z
N MET A 1 -7.99 9.06 -11.25
CA MET A 1 -8.50 8.40 -10.04
C MET A 1 -7.31 8.07 -9.16
N HIS A 2 -7.38 8.30 -7.85
CA HIS A 2 -6.37 7.97 -6.85
C HIS A 2 -7.04 7.19 -5.74
N ASP A 3 -6.26 6.37 -5.06
CA ASP A 3 -6.75 5.57 -3.96
C ASP A 3 -5.77 5.61 -2.77
N PHE A 4 -6.20 5.19 -1.59
CA PHE A 4 -5.45 5.33 -0.35
C PHE A 4 -5.24 3.99 0.35
N ILE A 5 -4.02 3.81 0.88
CA ILE A 5 -3.66 2.74 1.80
C ILE A 5 -3.28 3.39 3.13
N PHE A 6 -3.88 2.93 4.22
CA PHE A 6 -3.64 3.45 5.56
C PHE A 6 -2.87 2.46 6.43
N GLN A 7 -2.18 2.96 7.46
CA GLN A 7 -1.45 2.18 8.44
C GLN A 7 -2.30 1.07 9.09
N PHE A 8 -3.57 1.34 9.38
CA PHE A 8 -4.51 0.41 10.01
C PHE A 8 -5.48 -0.21 8.98
N HIS A 9 -5.03 -0.72 7.92
CA HIS A 9 -5.69 -1.51 6.85
C HIS A 9 -7.15 -1.11 6.51
N GLN A 10 -7.94 -0.65 7.49
CA GLN A 10 -9.33 -0.19 7.41
C GLN A 10 -10.25 -1.14 6.61
N LEU A 11 -10.03 -2.45 6.77
CA LEU A 11 -10.94 -3.45 6.22
C LEU A 11 -12.22 -3.51 7.06
N LEU A 12 -13.34 -3.68 6.40
CA LEU A 12 -14.65 -3.85 7.05
C LEU A 12 -14.71 -5.25 7.67
N PRO A 13 -14.87 -5.37 8.99
CA PRO A 13 -14.76 -6.64 9.70
C PRO A 13 -15.87 -7.64 9.37
N GLU A 14 -17.02 -7.15 8.91
CA GLU A 14 -18.18 -7.98 8.52
C GLU A 14 -18.00 -8.67 7.18
N PHE A 15 -17.17 -8.09 6.30
CA PHE A 15 -16.91 -8.58 4.96
C PHE A 15 -15.69 -9.49 4.89
N THR A 16 -15.73 -10.44 3.96
CA THR A 16 -14.56 -11.26 3.58
C THR A 16 -13.49 -10.40 2.89
N ALA A 17 -12.29 -10.94 2.71
CA ALA A 17 -11.22 -10.28 1.96
C ALA A 17 -11.68 -9.91 0.54
N GLN A 18 -12.33 -10.84 -0.16
CA GLN A 18 -12.83 -10.62 -1.51
C GLN A 18 -13.90 -9.53 -1.57
N GLU A 19 -14.84 -9.52 -0.64
CA GLU A 19 -15.88 -8.49 -0.56
C GLU A 19 -15.29 -7.11 -0.26
N ASN A 20 -14.34 -7.03 0.68
CA ASN A 20 -13.61 -5.79 0.97
C ASN A 20 -12.93 -5.21 -0.28
N VAL A 21 -12.31 -6.05 -1.08
CA VAL A 21 -11.61 -5.63 -2.30
C VAL A 21 -12.59 -5.29 -3.41
N ALA A 22 -13.70 -6.01 -3.54
CA ALA A 22 -14.70 -5.78 -4.58
C ALA A 22 -15.51 -4.49 -4.37
N LEU A 23 -15.70 -4.08 -3.13
CA LEU A 23 -16.62 -3.00 -2.75
C LEU A 23 -16.38 -1.68 -3.50
N PRO A 24 -15.15 -1.14 -3.63
CA PRO A 24 -14.93 0.11 -4.38
C PRO A 24 -15.29 -0.01 -5.86
N ALA A 25 -15.10 -1.17 -6.50
CA ALA A 25 -15.48 -1.37 -7.88
C ALA A 25 -17.01 -1.40 -8.04
N MET A 26 -17.71 -2.02 -7.09
CA MET A 26 -19.19 -2.01 -7.07
C MET A 26 -19.73 -0.59 -6.86
N ILE A 27 -19.12 0.20 -5.98
CA ILE A 27 -19.48 1.61 -5.76
C ILE A 27 -19.24 2.43 -7.04
N ALA A 28 -18.19 2.11 -7.80
CA ALA A 28 -17.90 2.75 -9.09
C ALA A 28 -18.84 2.30 -10.23
N GLY A 29 -19.80 1.41 -9.95
CA GLY A 29 -20.83 0.97 -10.91
C GLY A 29 -20.50 -0.33 -11.64
N GLU A 30 -19.42 -1.05 -11.28
CA GLU A 30 -19.15 -2.37 -11.83
C GLU A 30 -20.17 -3.40 -11.32
N SER A 31 -20.52 -4.37 -12.16
CA SER A 31 -21.41 -5.46 -11.74
C SER A 31 -20.81 -6.25 -10.57
N GLY A 32 -21.63 -6.69 -9.64
CA GLY A 32 -21.15 -7.45 -8.48
C GLY A 32 -20.31 -8.69 -8.90
N LYS A 33 -20.69 -9.40 -9.98
CA LYS A 33 -19.93 -10.54 -10.51
C LYS A 33 -18.57 -10.11 -11.09
N GLY A 34 -18.50 -8.99 -11.81
CA GLY A 34 -17.27 -8.45 -12.36
C GLY A 34 -16.32 -7.99 -11.26
N ALA A 35 -16.83 -7.21 -10.31
CA ALA A 35 -16.06 -6.73 -9.16
C ALA A 35 -15.49 -7.88 -8.31
N GLN A 36 -16.29 -8.91 -8.03
CA GLN A 36 -15.84 -10.10 -7.30
C GLN A 36 -14.74 -10.87 -8.05
N LYS A 37 -14.88 -11.04 -9.36
CA LYS A 37 -13.85 -11.68 -10.18
C LYS A 37 -12.54 -10.90 -10.13
N ARG A 38 -12.58 -9.59 -10.37
CA ARG A 38 -11.40 -8.72 -10.30
C ARG A 38 -10.75 -8.73 -8.92
N ALA A 39 -11.55 -8.70 -7.86
CA ALA A 39 -11.06 -8.81 -6.49
C ALA A 39 -10.31 -10.13 -6.25
N ALA A 40 -10.84 -11.26 -6.72
CA ALA A 40 -10.19 -12.56 -6.59
C ALA A 40 -8.85 -12.62 -7.36
N GLU A 41 -8.79 -12.05 -8.57
CA GLU A 41 -7.57 -11.96 -9.37
C GLU A 41 -6.49 -11.14 -8.66
N LEU A 42 -6.84 -9.96 -8.11
CA LEU A 42 -5.92 -9.11 -7.36
C LEU A 42 -5.43 -9.77 -6.06
N LEU A 43 -6.32 -10.40 -5.31
CA LEU A 43 -5.95 -11.14 -4.11
C LEU A 43 -5.04 -12.32 -4.45
N GLY A 44 -5.30 -13.04 -5.54
CA GLY A 44 -4.42 -14.09 -6.04
C GLY A 44 -3.03 -13.57 -6.41
N LEU A 45 -2.95 -12.42 -7.10
CA LEU A 45 -1.68 -11.75 -7.45
C LEU A 45 -0.85 -11.41 -6.21
N LEU A 46 -1.51 -11.08 -5.10
CA LEU A 46 -0.89 -10.71 -3.81
C LEU A 46 -0.73 -11.89 -2.85
N GLY A 47 -0.86 -13.14 -3.33
CA GLY A 47 -0.66 -14.34 -2.54
C GLY A 47 -1.77 -14.62 -1.54
N LEU A 48 -2.99 -14.12 -1.78
CA LEU A 48 -4.17 -14.30 -0.92
C LEU A 48 -5.27 -15.11 -1.58
N GLY A 49 -4.96 -15.91 -2.60
CA GLY A 49 -5.95 -16.75 -3.30
C GLY A 49 -6.70 -17.71 -2.37
N ASP A 50 -6.02 -18.24 -1.35
CA ASP A 50 -6.62 -19.14 -0.35
C ASP A 50 -7.34 -18.39 0.77
N ARG A 51 -7.36 -17.05 0.75
CA ARG A 51 -7.93 -16.18 1.78
C ARG A 51 -9.19 -15.45 1.35
N LEU A 52 -9.68 -15.67 0.14
CA LEU A 52 -10.82 -14.94 -0.45
C LEU A 52 -12.02 -14.84 0.49
N ARG A 53 -12.35 -15.93 1.16
CA ARG A 53 -13.51 -16.05 2.06
C ARG A 53 -13.19 -15.76 3.54
N HIS A 54 -11.94 -15.45 3.88
CA HIS A 54 -11.56 -15.12 5.25
C HIS A 54 -12.00 -13.70 5.58
N LYS A 55 -12.50 -13.53 6.80
CA LYS A 55 -12.77 -12.20 7.39
C LYS A 55 -11.47 -11.62 7.98
N PRO A 56 -11.38 -10.30 8.15
CA PRO A 56 -10.20 -9.67 8.74
C PRO A 56 -9.77 -10.27 10.08
N SER A 57 -10.69 -10.73 10.91
CA SER A 57 -10.39 -11.42 12.18
C SER A 57 -9.63 -12.73 12.03
N GLN A 58 -9.65 -13.33 10.85
CA GLN A 58 -9.00 -14.60 10.51
C GLN A 58 -7.69 -14.42 9.75
N MET A 59 -7.24 -13.17 9.56
CA MET A 59 -6.08 -12.81 8.76
C MET A 59 -4.97 -12.20 9.63
N SER A 60 -3.71 -12.49 9.28
CA SER A 60 -2.55 -11.84 9.88
C SER A 60 -2.48 -10.34 9.50
N GLY A 61 -1.64 -9.57 10.20
CA GLY A 61 -1.41 -8.15 9.89
C GLY A 61 -0.94 -7.95 8.45
N GLY A 62 0.04 -8.73 7.99
CA GLY A 62 0.54 -8.67 6.63
C GLY A 62 -0.50 -9.09 5.58
N GLU A 63 -1.33 -10.10 5.87
CA GLU A 63 -2.43 -10.51 4.97
C GLU A 63 -3.48 -9.39 4.85
N LYS A 64 -3.84 -8.75 5.96
CA LYS A 64 -4.75 -7.59 5.95
C LYS A 64 -4.20 -6.44 5.13
N GLN A 65 -2.90 -6.15 5.26
CA GLN A 65 -2.26 -5.08 4.51
C GLN A 65 -2.22 -5.38 3.02
N ARG A 66 -1.90 -6.62 2.61
CA ARG A 66 -2.00 -7.01 1.20
C ARG A 66 -3.43 -6.94 0.66
N ALA A 67 -4.43 -7.29 1.46
CA ALA A 67 -5.84 -7.12 1.07
C ALA A 67 -6.22 -5.63 0.92
N ALA A 68 -5.71 -4.74 1.77
CA ALA A 68 -5.89 -3.29 1.64
C ALA A 68 -5.22 -2.74 0.36
N ILE A 69 -4.04 -3.24 0.01
CA ILE A 69 -3.36 -2.93 -1.26
C ILE A 69 -4.21 -3.41 -2.45
N ALA A 70 -4.73 -4.64 -2.42
CA ALA A 70 -5.62 -5.16 -3.46
C ALA A 70 -6.86 -4.27 -3.64
N ARG A 71 -7.45 -3.82 -2.52
CA ARG A 71 -8.60 -2.92 -2.53
C ARG A 71 -8.29 -1.59 -3.20
N ALA A 72 -7.12 -1.00 -2.92
CA ALA A 72 -6.69 0.24 -3.55
C ALA A 72 -6.47 0.07 -5.07
N LEU A 73 -6.09 -1.12 -5.53
CA LEU A 73 -5.83 -1.42 -6.94
C LEU A 73 -7.08 -1.72 -7.76
N VAL A 74 -8.22 -2.06 -7.13
CA VAL A 74 -9.37 -2.64 -7.84
C VAL A 74 -9.94 -1.75 -8.94
N ASN A 75 -9.87 -0.43 -8.77
CA ASN A 75 -10.31 0.55 -9.77
C ASN A 75 -9.19 1.01 -10.72
N SER A 76 -8.05 0.32 -10.74
CA SER A 76 -6.88 0.66 -11.57
C SER A 76 -6.51 2.15 -11.45
N PRO A 77 -6.23 2.67 -10.25
CA PRO A 77 -5.91 4.07 -10.04
C PRO A 77 -4.58 4.42 -10.71
N ARG A 78 -4.40 5.68 -11.11
CA ARG A 78 -3.12 6.15 -11.65
C ARG A 78 -2.05 6.31 -10.58
N VAL A 79 -2.47 6.67 -9.36
CA VAL A 79 -1.60 6.90 -8.21
C VAL A 79 -2.25 6.29 -6.97
N ILE A 80 -1.45 5.65 -6.14
CA ILE A 80 -1.83 5.16 -4.82
C ILE A 80 -1.05 5.94 -3.77
N PHE A 81 -1.77 6.53 -2.83
CA PHE A 81 -1.18 7.18 -1.65
C PHE A 81 -1.15 6.18 -0.50
N ALA A 82 0.00 6.02 0.13
CA ALA A 82 0.16 5.14 1.27
C ALA A 82 0.71 5.93 2.47
N ASP A 83 -0.02 5.88 3.58
CA ASP A 83 0.38 6.50 4.84
C ASP A 83 0.81 5.40 5.81
N GLU A 84 2.11 5.37 6.12
CA GLU A 84 2.76 4.38 6.98
C GLU A 84 2.36 2.92 6.68
N PRO A 85 2.48 2.44 5.42
CA PRO A 85 1.92 1.15 5.02
C PRO A 85 2.53 -0.06 5.74
N THR A 86 3.65 0.13 6.44
CA THR A 86 4.38 -0.90 7.19
C THR A 86 4.40 -0.64 8.70
N GLY A 87 3.89 0.49 9.18
CA GLY A 87 4.09 0.98 10.54
C GLY A 87 3.55 0.06 11.66
N SER A 88 2.48 -0.69 11.41
CA SER A 88 1.86 -1.62 12.37
C SER A 88 2.35 -3.07 12.25
N LEU A 89 3.34 -3.35 11.38
CA LEU A 89 3.78 -4.69 11.05
C LEU A 89 5.10 -5.05 11.73
N ASP A 90 5.28 -6.34 12.02
CA ASP A 90 6.59 -6.88 12.41
C ASP A 90 7.59 -6.85 11.23
N SER A 91 8.88 -7.08 11.49
CA SER A 91 9.95 -6.94 10.51
C SER A 91 9.74 -7.82 9.26
N ARG A 92 9.30 -9.07 9.44
CA ARG A 92 9.07 -9.99 8.33
C ARG A 92 7.92 -9.50 7.42
N ASN A 93 6.80 -9.11 8.01
CA ASN A 93 5.66 -8.60 7.27
C ASN A 93 5.99 -7.27 6.59
N ARG A 94 6.83 -6.42 7.19
CA ARG A 94 7.34 -5.18 6.54
C ARG A 94 8.09 -5.49 5.26
N ASP A 95 9.02 -6.45 5.28
CA ASP A 95 9.78 -6.85 4.10
C ASP A 95 8.89 -7.43 3.00
N GLU A 96 7.88 -8.20 3.37
CA GLU A 96 6.88 -8.73 2.43
C GLU A 96 6.07 -7.60 1.77
N ILE A 97 5.62 -6.60 2.50
CA ILE A 97 4.89 -5.46 1.95
C ILE A 97 5.79 -4.61 1.06
N ARG A 98 7.04 -4.35 1.47
CA ARG A 98 8.03 -3.64 0.64
C ARG A 98 8.23 -4.35 -0.70
N SER A 99 8.47 -5.66 -0.69
CA SER A 99 8.61 -6.48 -1.90
C SER A 99 7.34 -6.48 -2.75
N THR A 100 6.16 -6.49 -2.11
CA THR A 100 4.87 -6.40 -2.80
C THR A 100 4.74 -5.08 -3.56
N ILE A 101 5.03 -3.95 -2.92
CA ILE A 101 4.96 -2.62 -3.54
C ILE A 101 5.95 -2.51 -4.71
N ALA A 102 7.20 -2.95 -4.51
CA ALA A 102 8.21 -2.99 -5.57
C ALA A 102 7.75 -3.83 -6.78
N GLY A 103 7.21 -5.04 -6.53
CA GLY A 103 6.68 -5.90 -7.57
C GLY A 103 5.48 -5.33 -8.32
N LEU A 104 4.59 -4.61 -7.65
CA LEU A 104 3.45 -3.92 -8.28
C LEU A 104 3.92 -2.76 -9.17
N ARG A 105 4.91 -2.00 -8.72
CA ARG A 105 5.54 -0.95 -9.53
C ARG A 105 6.11 -1.52 -10.82
N GLU A 106 6.89 -2.59 -10.73
CA GLU A 106 7.56 -3.20 -11.89
C GLU A 106 6.57 -3.88 -12.85
N LYS A 107 5.62 -4.65 -12.32
CA LYS A 107 4.72 -5.48 -13.14
C LYS A 107 3.54 -4.70 -13.71
N LEU A 108 3.00 -3.73 -12.96
CA LEU A 108 1.80 -2.99 -13.33
C LEU A 108 2.08 -1.53 -13.74
N GLY A 109 3.32 -1.05 -13.59
CA GLY A 109 3.64 0.37 -13.80
C GLY A 109 2.93 1.29 -12.80
N GLN A 110 2.61 0.76 -11.59
CA GLN A 110 1.83 1.48 -10.60
C GLN A 110 2.67 2.57 -9.92
N THR A 111 2.15 3.78 -9.86
CA THR A 111 2.76 4.87 -9.10
C THR A 111 2.29 4.83 -7.66
N PHE A 112 3.25 4.87 -6.72
CA PHE A 112 3.01 5.02 -5.29
C PHE A 112 3.58 6.33 -4.79
N VAL A 113 2.84 6.99 -3.91
CA VAL A 113 3.32 8.09 -3.07
C VAL A 113 3.20 7.62 -1.63
N ILE A 114 4.35 7.43 -0.97
CA ILE A 114 4.39 6.80 0.36
C ILE A 114 4.88 7.83 1.36
N VAL A 115 4.14 8.03 2.44
CA VAL A 115 4.59 8.77 3.61
C VAL A 115 5.02 7.76 4.66
N THR A 116 6.26 7.85 5.12
CA THR A 116 6.79 6.91 6.12
C THR A 116 7.99 7.50 6.85
N HIS A 117 8.22 6.98 8.06
CA HIS A 117 9.47 7.16 8.82
C HIS A 117 10.40 5.93 8.70
N ASP A 118 9.98 4.90 7.97
CA ASP A 118 10.79 3.69 7.73
C ASP A 118 11.78 3.94 6.59
N SER A 119 13.04 4.21 6.93
CA SER A 119 14.11 4.44 5.97
C SER A 119 14.34 3.25 5.01
N SER A 120 13.93 2.03 5.38
CA SER A 120 14.06 0.88 4.49
C SER A 120 13.21 1.00 3.22
N MET A 121 12.14 1.80 3.26
CA MET A 121 11.30 2.07 2.10
C MET A 121 12.01 2.90 1.02
N THR A 122 13.04 3.68 1.38
CA THR A 122 13.82 4.47 0.41
C THR A 122 14.52 3.59 -0.63
N SER A 123 14.85 2.35 -0.28
CA SER A 123 15.53 1.40 -1.18
C SER A 123 14.70 0.98 -2.40
N ILE A 124 13.38 1.14 -2.35
CA ILE A 124 12.46 0.80 -3.45
C ILE A 124 11.89 2.04 -4.14
N ALA A 125 12.21 3.23 -3.67
CA ALA A 125 11.71 4.48 -4.22
C ALA A 125 12.60 4.99 -5.37
N ASP A 126 11.98 5.53 -6.43
CA ASP A 126 12.70 6.22 -7.50
C ASP A 126 13.13 7.62 -7.06
N ARG A 127 12.39 8.22 -6.12
CA ARG A 127 12.65 9.55 -5.56
C ARG A 127 12.21 9.59 -4.10
N THR A 128 13.01 10.26 -3.28
CA THR A 128 12.70 10.53 -1.88
C THR A 128 12.65 12.03 -1.65
N VAL A 129 11.60 12.51 -0.96
CA VAL A 129 11.45 13.90 -0.55
C VAL A 129 11.40 13.93 0.97
N ARG A 130 12.33 14.66 1.59
CA ARG A 130 12.33 14.86 3.04
C ARG A 130 11.59 16.13 3.42
N MET A 131 10.80 16.05 4.47
CA MET A 131 10.01 17.16 4.99
C MET A 131 10.28 17.33 6.47
N ALA A 132 10.45 18.58 6.90
CA ALA A 132 10.48 18.98 8.31
C ALA A 132 9.72 20.29 8.49
N ASP A 133 8.95 20.40 9.55
CA ASP A 133 8.16 21.60 9.91
C ASP A 133 7.29 22.14 8.76
N GLY A 134 6.68 21.24 7.98
CA GLY A 134 5.82 21.60 6.84
C GLY A 134 6.58 22.13 5.62
N ARG A 135 7.90 22.00 5.57
CA ARG A 135 8.76 22.44 4.45
C ARG A 135 9.50 21.28 3.84
N ILE A 136 9.63 21.30 2.52
CA ILE A 136 10.49 20.35 1.80
C ILE A 136 11.94 20.75 2.05
N LEU A 137 12.73 19.82 2.56
CA LEU A 137 14.17 19.97 2.66
C LEU A 137 14.76 19.66 1.28
N ASN A 138 15.52 20.61 0.76
CA ASN A 138 15.98 20.69 -0.63
C ASN A 138 16.47 19.34 -1.18
N PRO A 139 15.85 18.73 -2.20
CA PRO A 139 16.28 17.45 -2.76
C PRO A 139 17.56 17.55 -3.60
N ASP A 140 17.98 18.76 -3.99
CA ASP A 140 19.13 19.02 -4.86
C ASP A 140 20.45 19.22 -4.11
N ALA A 141 20.45 19.13 -2.78
CA ALA A 141 21.69 18.98 -2.00
C ALA A 141 22.19 17.51 -2.09
N ALA A 142 22.38 17.01 -3.32
CA ALA A 142 23.08 15.77 -3.62
C ALA A 142 24.59 15.98 -3.42
N GLY A 143 24.97 16.30 -2.22
CA GLY A 143 26.35 16.35 -1.74
C GLY A 143 26.30 15.88 -0.30
N GLY A 144 26.64 14.58 -0.12
CA GLY A 144 26.72 13.87 1.14
C GLY A 144 26.94 14.74 2.38
N ALA A 145 25.86 15.02 3.07
CA ALA A 145 25.89 15.38 4.47
C ALA A 145 24.88 14.47 5.17
N ASP A 146 25.43 13.56 5.94
CA ASP A 146 24.69 12.71 6.87
C ASP A 146 23.84 13.58 7.79
N TYR A 147 22.55 13.62 7.57
CA TYR A 147 21.61 14.18 8.52
C TYR A 147 21.24 13.11 9.55
N GLU A 148 22.18 12.79 10.41
CA GLU A 148 21.89 12.11 11.67
C GLU A 148 21.07 13.10 12.53
N GLY A 149 19.82 12.76 12.78
CA GLY A 149 19.06 13.40 13.87
C GLY A 149 17.72 14.07 13.56
N ILE A 150 17.14 13.93 12.36
CA ILE A 150 15.78 14.45 12.13
C ILE A 150 14.81 13.28 12.00
N SER A 151 14.10 13.00 13.08
CA SER A 151 12.97 12.05 13.09
C SER A 151 11.69 12.74 12.57
N GLY A 152 11.56 12.85 11.26
CA GLY A 152 10.34 13.33 10.61
C GLY A 152 9.88 12.33 9.54
N PRO A 153 8.60 12.31 9.13
CA PRO A 153 8.13 11.43 8.10
C PRO A 153 8.74 11.78 6.73
N ASP A 154 9.25 10.78 6.03
CA ASP A 154 9.72 10.89 4.65
C ASP A 154 8.57 10.64 3.68
N LEU A 155 8.48 11.45 2.63
CA LEU A 155 7.55 11.24 1.51
C LEU A 155 8.31 10.57 0.37
N LEU A 156 7.89 9.36 0.00
CA LEU A 156 8.48 8.58 -1.10
C LEU A 156 7.56 8.64 -2.34
N MET A 157 8.11 8.98 -3.47
CA MET A 157 7.40 9.04 -4.75
C MET A 157 8.03 8.11 -5.78
#